data_471ca74f08ce48491b74d52e06e763d7
#
_entry.id   471ca74f08ce48491b74d52e06e763d7
#
_cell.length_a   1.000
_cell.length_b   1.000
_cell.length_c   1.000
_cell.angle_alpha   90.00
_cell.angle_beta   90.00
_cell.angle_gamma   90.00
#
_symmetry.space_group_name_H-M   'P 1'
#
loop_
_entity.id
_entity.type
_entity.pdbx_description
1 polymer ?
#
loop_
_entity_poly.entity_id
_entity_poly.type
_entity_poly.pdbx_seq_one_letter_code
_entity_poly.pdbx_strand_id
1 'polypeptide(L)'
;MSVLTSVSGFPRIGQNRELKKIIEAYWKGAATLDDVRATAKELRAKHWKLQQAAGIDLIPSNDFSYYDQMLDTAILLNVIPQRYQRLAFENPEETLFAMGRGYQGEKGDVTALPMKKWFTTNYHYLVPEVESAAEIKLNSTKPFDEFNEAKALGIDTKPVFIGPYTFLKLARTPEATELELDKGLVNAVAAVYVEVLAKFNELGAAWVQLDEPYLVLDKEPGDVELFKTLYTKILSAKGNVKVLLNTYFGHIADVYETVNLLGFDGIGLDLNEGREENLEAVAKYGVASNTTIFAGVINGRNIWRNNYATSLGLVDALKQVTANVAVSTASSLLHVPFSTEGETGIPAEDLKHFAFAVQKLDELKEVAALADATEDEKKASAALAANQALFDGTRVAADPAVAERIGKLSDADYVRQPAREERQALQREALGLPLLPTTTNGSFPQTKEIRAEPAKLRKGELTQ
;
A
#
# COMPACT_ATOMS: atom_id res chain seq x y z
N MET A 1 -26.45 -5.34 -12.87
CA MET A 1 -25.35 -6.22 -12.39
C MET A 1 -25.04 -5.78 -10.98
N SER A 2 -24.78 -6.70 -10.07
CA SER A 2 -24.40 -6.34 -8.69
C SER A 2 -23.09 -5.54 -8.67
N VAL A 3 -22.98 -4.61 -7.72
CA VAL A 3 -21.74 -3.86 -7.47
C VAL A 3 -20.68 -4.83 -6.97
N LEU A 4 -19.55 -4.89 -7.71
CA LEU A 4 -18.42 -5.75 -7.34
C LEU A 4 -17.68 -5.22 -6.11
N THR A 5 -17.13 -6.15 -5.33
CA THR A 5 -16.24 -5.86 -4.22
C THR A 5 -14.78 -6.17 -4.58
N SER A 6 -13.84 -5.32 -4.20
CA SER A 6 -12.41 -5.50 -4.48
C SER A 6 -11.55 -5.14 -3.30
N VAL A 7 -10.56 -5.97 -3.00
CA VAL A 7 -9.49 -5.69 -2.02
C VAL A 7 -8.21 -5.36 -2.77
N SER A 8 -7.60 -4.20 -2.48
CA SER A 8 -6.35 -3.76 -3.13
C SER A 8 -5.14 -4.59 -2.71
N GLY A 9 -5.15 -5.16 -1.50
CA GLY A 9 -4.14 -6.04 -0.94
C GLY A 9 -4.47 -6.37 0.51
N PHE A 10 -3.96 -7.48 1.04
CA PHE A 10 -4.28 -8.00 2.37
C PHE A 10 -3.03 -8.15 3.26
N PRO A 11 -3.15 -8.06 4.61
CA PRO A 11 -2.00 -8.22 5.50
C PRO A 11 -1.33 -9.58 5.37
N ARG A 12 -0.03 -9.60 5.06
CA ARG A 12 0.76 -10.83 4.88
C ARG A 12 1.26 -11.46 6.17
N ILE A 13 1.34 -10.65 7.24
CA ILE A 13 2.05 -11.01 8.47
C ILE A 13 1.42 -12.20 9.23
N GLY A 14 0.11 -12.44 9.04
CA GLY A 14 -0.69 -13.37 9.84
C GLY A 14 -1.18 -12.77 11.16
N GLN A 15 -2.25 -13.34 11.71
CA GLN A 15 -2.91 -12.86 12.93
C GLN A 15 -1.97 -12.80 14.14
N ASN A 16 -1.07 -13.78 14.27
CA ASN A 16 -0.12 -13.89 15.38
C ASN A 16 1.34 -13.62 14.93
N ARG A 17 1.51 -12.91 13.80
CA ARG A 17 2.82 -12.58 13.20
C ARG A 17 3.61 -13.82 12.78
N GLU A 18 2.93 -14.85 12.28
CA GLU A 18 3.50 -16.14 11.93
C GLU A 18 4.62 -15.99 10.89
N LEU A 19 4.40 -15.17 9.84
CA LEU A 19 5.40 -14.92 8.81
C LEU A 19 6.68 -14.33 9.39
N LYS A 20 6.56 -13.34 10.27
CA LYS A 20 7.72 -12.73 10.93
C LYS A 20 8.49 -13.75 11.76
N LYS A 21 7.77 -14.54 12.56
CA LYS A 21 8.38 -15.52 13.47
C LYS A 21 9.17 -16.58 12.70
N ILE A 22 8.61 -17.12 11.61
CA ILE A 22 9.29 -18.16 10.82
C ILE A 22 10.50 -17.59 10.06
N ILE A 23 10.39 -16.40 9.49
CA ILE A 23 11.51 -15.75 8.80
C ILE A 23 12.65 -15.44 9.78
N GLU A 24 12.35 -14.91 10.98
CA GLU A 24 13.35 -14.68 12.01
C GLU A 24 13.99 -15.97 12.54
N ALA A 25 13.22 -17.07 12.63
CA ALA A 25 13.76 -18.40 12.99
C ALA A 25 14.71 -18.92 11.91
N TYR A 26 14.35 -18.77 10.64
CA TYR A 26 15.21 -19.12 9.50
C TYR A 26 16.54 -18.32 9.55
N TRP A 27 16.48 -17.01 9.75
CA TRP A 27 17.70 -16.19 9.85
C TRP A 27 18.60 -16.52 11.05
N LYS A 28 18.06 -17.16 12.08
CA LYS A 28 18.80 -17.65 13.25
C LYS A 28 19.28 -19.10 13.09
N GLY A 29 19.00 -19.75 11.95
CA GLY A 29 19.30 -21.16 11.72
C GLY A 29 18.42 -22.13 12.52
N ALA A 30 17.30 -21.66 13.08
CA ALA A 30 16.36 -22.47 13.86
C ALA A 30 15.19 -23.03 13.01
N ALA A 31 15.10 -22.66 11.74
CA ALA A 31 14.15 -23.16 10.76
C ALA A 31 14.80 -23.27 9.39
N THR A 32 14.25 -24.09 8.51
CA THR A 32 14.69 -24.26 7.12
C THR A 32 13.95 -23.33 6.19
N LEU A 33 14.43 -23.17 4.96
CA LEU A 33 13.72 -22.42 3.93
C LEU A 33 12.37 -23.06 3.56
N ASP A 34 12.31 -24.40 3.62
CA ASP A 34 11.07 -25.13 3.37
C ASP A 34 10.02 -24.88 4.46
N ASP A 35 10.42 -24.69 5.71
CA ASP A 35 9.51 -24.26 6.79
C ASP A 35 8.94 -22.85 6.51
N VAL A 36 9.77 -21.95 5.99
CA VAL A 36 9.31 -20.59 5.56
C VAL A 36 8.30 -20.70 4.44
N ARG A 37 8.58 -21.51 3.41
CA ARG A 37 7.68 -21.73 2.26
C ARG A 37 6.36 -22.37 2.68
N ALA A 38 6.41 -23.39 3.56
CA ALA A 38 5.22 -24.05 4.08
C ALA A 38 4.32 -23.08 4.88
N THR A 39 4.91 -22.31 5.81
CA THR A 39 4.17 -21.32 6.59
C THR A 39 3.56 -20.24 5.69
N ALA A 40 4.30 -19.75 4.70
CA ALA A 40 3.80 -18.77 3.75
C ALA A 40 2.61 -19.30 2.93
N LYS A 41 2.69 -20.54 2.46
CA LYS A 41 1.60 -21.22 1.74
C LYS A 41 0.34 -21.35 2.59
N GLU A 42 0.48 -21.75 3.85
CA GLU A 42 -0.64 -21.83 4.80
C GLU A 42 -1.29 -20.46 5.03
N LEU A 43 -0.48 -19.40 5.19
CA LEU A 43 -0.97 -18.05 5.37
C LEU A 43 -1.73 -17.55 4.14
N ARG A 44 -1.19 -17.72 2.93
CA ARG A 44 -1.87 -17.34 1.69
C ARG A 44 -3.22 -18.06 1.56
N ALA A 45 -3.23 -19.37 1.75
CA ALA A 45 -4.46 -20.18 1.69
C ALA A 45 -5.51 -19.70 2.73
N LYS A 46 -5.07 -19.38 3.96
CA LYS A 46 -5.96 -18.82 5.00
C LYS A 46 -6.51 -17.46 4.59
N HIS A 47 -5.67 -16.57 4.09
CA HIS A 47 -6.06 -15.21 3.70
C HIS A 47 -7.06 -15.23 2.53
N TRP A 48 -6.83 -16.05 1.50
CA TRP A 48 -7.77 -16.19 0.38
C TRP A 48 -9.12 -16.75 0.83
N LYS A 49 -9.11 -17.79 1.68
CA LYS A 49 -10.35 -18.38 2.23
C LYS A 49 -11.14 -17.39 3.09
N LEU A 50 -10.46 -16.54 3.89
CA LEU A 50 -11.12 -15.48 4.67
C LEU A 50 -11.86 -14.50 3.76
N GLN A 51 -11.20 -14.03 2.69
CA GLN A 51 -11.79 -13.09 1.74
C GLN A 51 -12.93 -13.75 0.95
N GLN A 52 -12.77 -15.01 0.52
CA GLN A 52 -13.83 -15.78 -0.13
C GLN A 52 -15.04 -15.96 0.78
N ALA A 53 -14.83 -16.33 2.05
CA ALA A 53 -15.90 -16.49 3.03
C ALA A 53 -16.62 -15.17 3.33
N ALA A 54 -15.94 -14.05 3.30
CA ALA A 54 -16.52 -12.72 3.39
C ALA A 54 -17.31 -12.33 2.14
N GLY A 55 -17.21 -13.08 1.04
CA GLY A 55 -17.93 -12.81 -0.21
C GLY A 55 -17.30 -11.70 -1.05
N ILE A 56 -15.98 -11.57 -1.01
CA ILE A 56 -15.21 -10.65 -1.87
C ILE A 56 -15.13 -11.21 -3.29
N ASP A 57 -15.49 -10.42 -4.30
CA ASP A 57 -15.47 -10.83 -5.70
C ASP A 57 -14.07 -10.85 -6.30
N LEU A 58 -13.26 -9.81 -6.02
CA LEU A 58 -11.93 -9.64 -6.56
C LEU A 58 -10.87 -9.71 -5.45
N ILE A 59 -10.47 -10.95 -5.16
CA ILE A 59 -9.48 -11.29 -4.12
C ILE A 59 -8.07 -11.11 -4.68
N PRO A 60 -7.13 -10.42 -3.99
CA PRO A 60 -5.76 -10.26 -4.46
C PRO A 60 -4.95 -11.55 -4.35
N SER A 61 -4.01 -11.74 -5.29
CA SER A 61 -2.84 -12.62 -5.16
C SER A 61 -1.59 -11.86 -5.58
N ASN A 62 -0.41 -12.40 -5.31
CA ASN A 62 0.88 -11.71 -5.49
C ASN A 62 1.05 -10.43 -4.64
N ASP A 63 0.11 -10.13 -3.75
CA ASP A 63 0.22 -9.10 -2.71
C ASP A 63 0.96 -9.59 -1.47
N PHE A 64 1.21 -10.91 -1.38
CA PHE A 64 2.02 -11.54 -0.35
C PHE A 64 3.50 -11.44 -0.71
N SER A 65 4.32 -10.93 0.21
CA SER A 65 5.78 -10.84 0.06
C SER A 65 6.46 -11.37 1.32
N TYR A 66 7.62 -12.00 1.16
CA TYR A 66 8.48 -12.32 2.30
C TYR A 66 9.11 -11.08 2.93
N TYR A 67 9.25 -9.99 2.15
CA TYR A 67 9.88 -8.77 2.60
C TYR A 67 9.13 -7.50 2.18
N ASP A 68 9.17 -7.10 0.89
CA ASP A 68 8.36 -6.01 0.35
C ASP A 68 8.08 -6.19 -1.16
N GLN A 69 7.02 -5.55 -1.66
CA GLN A 69 6.55 -5.70 -3.04
C GLN A 69 7.47 -5.03 -4.07
N MET A 70 8.18 -3.96 -3.71
CA MET A 70 9.17 -3.34 -4.60
C MET A 70 10.35 -4.28 -4.84
N LEU A 71 10.78 -4.99 -3.79
CA LEU A 71 11.84 -5.99 -3.88
C LEU A 71 11.39 -7.19 -4.72
N ASP A 72 10.16 -7.68 -4.53
CA ASP A 72 9.58 -8.74 -5.36
C ASP A 72 9.52 -8.30 -6.84
N THR A 73 9.15 -7.03 -7.10
CA THR A 73 9.11 -6.46 -8.45
C THR A 73 10.52 -6.34 -9.04
N ALA A 74 11.51 -5.95 -8.25
CA ALA A 74 12.91 -5.91 -8.69
C ALA A 74 13.39 -7.30 -9.13
N ILE A 75 13.09 -8.34 -8.36
CA ILE A 75 13.42 -9.73 -8.72
C ILE A 75 12.65 -10.18 -9.96
N LEU A 76 11.36 -9.83 -10.08
CA LEU A 76 10.54 -10.13 -11.25
C LEU A 76 11.16 -9.55 -12.53
N LEU A 77 11.67 -8.33 -12.47
CA LEU A 77 12.31 -7.61 -13.58
C LEU A 77 13.79 -7.98 -13.78
N ASN A 78 14.35 -8.90 -12.99
CA ASN A 78 15.79 -9.22 -12.94
C ASN A 78 16.68 -8.00 -12.56
N VAL A 79 16.12 -7.05 -11.85
CA VAL A 79 16.87 -5.91 -11.28
C VAL A 79 17.55 -6.38 -9.99
N ILE A 80 18.62 -7.16 -10.17
CA ILE A 80 19.41 -7.76 -9.10
C ILE A 80 20.85 -7.28 -9.28
N PRO A 81 21.36 -6.34 -8.44
CA PRO A 81 22.71 -5.84 -8.54
C PRO A 81 23.78 -6.95 -8.52
N GLN A 82 24.82 -6.78 -9.31
CA GLN A 82 25.89 -7.80 -9.47
C GLN A 82 26.50 -8.27 -8.14
N ARG A 83 26.56 -7.38 -7.14
CA ARG A 83 27.09 -7.77 -5.81
C ARG A 83 26.29 -8.89 -5.16
N TYR A 84 24.99 -9.00 -5.41
CA TYR A 84 24.14 -10.10 -4.91
C TYR A 84 24.20 -11.32 -5.84
N GLN A 85 24.28 -11.11 -7.16
CA GLN A 85 24.42 -12.20 -8.13
C GLN A 85 25.70 -13.02 -7.88
N ARG A 86 26.81 -12.37 -7.49
CA ARG A 86 28.08 -13.01 -7.17
C ARG A 86 28.01 -13.98 -5.99
N LEU A 87 27.02 -13.87 -5.11
CA LEU A 87 26.82 -14.81 -4.00
C LEU A 87 26.34 -16.19 -4.47
N ALA A 88 25.84 -16.27 -5.71
CA ALA A 88 25.42 -17.51 -6.36
C ALA A 88 24.56 -18.41 -5.47
N PHE A 89 23.52 -17.85 -4.88
CA PHE A 89 22.55 -18.59 -4.10
C PHE A 89 21.75 -19.55 -4.99
N GLU A 90 21.40 -20.70 -4.47
CA GLU A 90 20.61 -21.71 -5.18
C GLU A 90 19.12 -21.37 -5.19
N ASN A 91 18.65 -20.71 -4.13
CA ASN A 91 17.25 -20.34 -3.97
C ASN A 91 17.04 -18.84 -4.15
N PRO A 92 16.00 -18.41 -4.90
CA PRO A 92 15.72 -16.99 -5.12
C PRO A 92 15.39 -16.24 -3.82
N GLU A 93 14.83 -16.92 -2.82
CA GLU A 93 14.54 -16.29 -1.52
C GLU A 93 15.80 -15.92 -0.75
N GLU A 94 16.90 -16.63 -0.92
CA GLU A 94 18.19 -16.28 -0.31
C GLU A 94 18.73 -14.98 -0.92
N THR A 95 18.60 -14.81 -2.23
CA THR A 95 18.91 -13.55 -2.92
C THR A 95 18.02 -12.42 -2.43
N LEU A 96 16.70 -12.64 -2.34
CA LEU A 96 15.73 -11.69 -1.80
C LEU A 96 16.11 -11.24 -0.39
N PHE A 97 16.45 -12.18 0.50
CA PHE A 97 16.85 -11.85 1.87
C PHE A 97 18.20 -11.14 1.93
N ALA A 98 19.17 -11.48 1.06
CA ALA A 98 20.44 -10.77 0.97
C ALA A 98 20.23 -9.31 0.51
N MET A 99 19.39 -9.09 -0.48
CA MET A 99 19.01 -7.74 -0.92
C MET A 99 18.27 -6.96 0.19
N GLY A 100 17.40 -7.64 0.95
CA GLY A 100 16.58 -7.01 1.98
C GLY A 100 17.30 -6.67 3.29
N ARG A 101 18.28 -7.45 3.69
CA ARG A 101 18.94 -7.31 5.01
C ARG A 101 20.48 -7.40 4.99
N GLY A 102 21.07 -7.59 3.81
CA GLY A 102 22.47 -7.94 3.69
C GLY A 102 22.75 -9.43 3.97
N TYR A 103 23.98 -9.83 3.68
CA TYR A 103 24.45 -11.17 3.95
C TYR A 103 25.91 -11.12 4.40
N GLN A 104 26.24 -11.93 5.41
CA GLN A 104 27.61 -12.19 5.85
C GLN A 104 27.78 -13.69 6.04
N GLY A 105 28.73 -14.29 5.33
CA GLY A 105 28.95 -15.72 5.42
C GLY A 105 29.92 -16.27 4.36
N GLU A 106 29.89 -17.58 4.17
CA GLU A 106 30.83 -18.32 3.30
C GLU A 106 30.81 -17.83 1.84
N LYS A 107 29.67 -17.35 1.34
CA LYS A 107 29.52 -16.88 -0.04
C LYS A 107 30.00 -15.45 -0.25
N GLY A 108 30.37 -14.73 0.82
CA GLY A 108 30.84 -13.34 0.79
C GLY A 108 30.06 -12.41 1.72
N ASP A 109 30.37 -11.13 1.65
CA ASP A 109 29.72 -10.09 2.45
C ASP A 109 29.09 -9.04 1.53
N VAL A 110 27.80 -8.75 1.76
CA VAL A 110 27.08 -7.66 1.08
C VAL A 110 26.19 -6.92 2.05
N THR A 111 26.07 -5.61 1.87
CA THR A 111 25.11 -4.76 2.58
C THR A 111 23.74 -4.87 1.92
N ALA A 112 22.67 -4.61 2.70
CA ALA A 112 21.32 -4.52 2.17
C ALA A 112 21.15 -3.35 1.18
N LEU A 113 20.11 -3.41 0.36
CA LEU A 113 19.64 -2.25 -0.38
C LEU A 113 19.20 -1.13 0.57
N PRO A 114 19.30 0.13 0.17
CA PRO A 114 18.76 1.25 0.95
C PRO A 114 17.26 1.10 1.19
N MET A 115 16.81 1.56 2.36
CA MET A 115 15.40 1.51 2.74
C MET A 115 14.82 2.91 2.80
N LYS A 116 13.64 3.11 2.19
CA LYS A 116 12.87 4.36 2.25
C LYS A 116 11.44 4.08 2.68
N LYS A 117 10.76 5.09 3.23
CA LYS A 117 9.33 4.99 3.52
C LYS A 117 8.51 4.81 2.25
N TRP A 118 7.53 3.92 2.32
CA TRP A 118 6.51 3.78 1.30
C TRP A 118 5.52 4.94 1.43
N PHE A 119 5.76 5.99 0.66
CA PHE A 119 5.00 7.26 0.71
C PHE A 119 4.90 7.81 2.15
N THR A 120 3.70 8.18 2.58
CA THR A 120 3.42 8.74 3.91
C THR A 120 3.05 7.68 4.96
N THR A 121 3.37 6.40 4.70
CA THR A 121 3.09 5.29 5.63
C THR A 121 4.26 5.01 6.56
N ASN A 122 4.03 4.13 7.56
CA ASN A 122 5.11 3.54 8.37
C ASN A 122 5.74 2.30 7.72
N TYR A 123 5.23 1.86 6.56
CA TYR A 123 5.83 0.80 5.77
C TYR A 123 7.06 1.32 5.04
N HIS A 124 8.06 0.46 4.87
CA HIS A 124 9.29 0.79 4.16
C HIS A 124 9.49 -0.18 3.00
N TYR A 125 10.06 0.30 1.92
CA TYR A 125 10.45 -0.51 0.78
C TYR A 125 11.98 -0.46 0.58
N LEU A 126 12.53 -1.51 -0.02
CA LEU A 126 13.92 -1.55 -0.46
C LEU A 126 14.01 -0.85 -1.81
N VAL A 127 14.92 0.11 -1.93
CA VAL A 127 15.11 0.89 -3.15
C VAL A 127 15.83 0.02 -4.18
N PRO A 128 15.19 -0.35 -5.31
CA PRO A 128 15.85 -1.11 -6.36
C PRO A 128 16.99 -0.29 -6.99
N GLU A 129 18.11 -0.96 -7.27
CA GLU A 129 19.24 -0.38 -7.97
C GLU A 129 19.32 -0.98 -9.38
N VAL A 130 19.15 -0.15 -10.41
CA VAL A 130 19.22 -0.55 -11.82
C VAL A 130 20.64 -0.29 -12.34
N GLU A 131 21.35 -1.36 -12.67
CA GLU A 131 22.72 -1.29 -13.22
C GLU A 131 22.71 -1.24 -14.76
N SER A 132 21.78 -1.98 -15.40
CA SER A 132 21.71 -2.05 -16.85
C SER A 132 20.32 -2.40 -17.35
N ALA A 133 19.83 -1.67 -18.34
CA ALA A 133 18.59 -1.99 -19.04
C ALA A 133 18.66 -3.31 -19.81
N ALA A 134 19.83 -3.73 -20.25
CA ALA A 134 20.05 -4.97 -21.02
C ALA A 134 19.81 -6.24 -20.18
N GLU A 135 19.86 -6.16 -18.85
CA GLU A 135 19.62 -7.30 -17.96
C GLU A 135 18.15 -7.49 -17.61
N ILE A 136 17.28 -6.52 -17.93
CA ILE A 136 15.86 -6.55 -17.59
C ILE A 136 15.15 -7.61 -18.42
N LYS A 137 14.54 -8.57 -17.73
CA LYS A 137 13.76 -9.69 -18.29
C LYS A 137 12.85 -10.26 -17.23
N LEU A 138 11.84 -11.05 -17.65
CA LEU A 138 11.02 -11.81 -16.70
C LEU A 138 11.88 -12.88 -16.01
N ASN A 139 12.03 -12.77 -14.68
CA ASN A 139 12.96 -13.60 -13.90
C ASN A 139 12.30 -14.35 -12.74
N SER A 140 11.01 -14.20 -12.50
CA SER A 140 10.33 -14.87 -11.38
C SER A 140 9.01 -15.50 -11.82
N THR A 141 8.75 -16.72 -11.35
CA THR A 141 7.47 -17.41 -11.53
C THR A 141 6.49 -17.19 -10.38
N LYS A 142 6.95 -16.55 -9.28
CA LYS A 142 6.14 -16.33 -8.06
C LYS A 142 4.71 -15.85 -8.33
N PRO A 143 4.45 -14.84 -9.17
CA PRO A 143 3.08 -14.36 -9.39
C PRO A 143 2.17 -15.41 -10.01
N PHE A 144 2.71 -16.23 -10.92
CA PHE A 144 1.98 -17.29 -11.60
C PHE A 144 1.76 -18.49 -10.69
N ASP A 145 2.75 -18.82 -9.86
CA ASP A 145 2.68 -19.90 -8.88
C ASP A 145 1.62 -19.60 -7.82
N GLU A 146 1.60 -18.38 -7.26
CA GLU A 146 0.58 -17.98 -6.29
C GLU A 146 -0.83 -17.93 -6.88
N PHE A 147 -0.98 -17.47 -8.13
CA PHE A 147 -2.26 -17.52 -8.85
C PHE A 147 -2.75 -18.97 -9.02
N ASN A 148 -1.88 -19.87 -9.45
CA ASN A 148 -2.21 -21.30 -9.60
C ASN A 148 -2.49 -21.96 -8.24
N GLU A 149 -1.77 -21.58 -7.18
CA GLU A 149 -2.01 -22.05 -5.82
C GLU A 149 -3.43 -21.70 -5.34
N ALA A 150 -3.87 -20.45 -5.56
CA ALA A 150 -5.24 -20.03 -5.24
C ALA A 150 -6.28 -20.77 -6.09
N LYS A 151 -6.03 -20.90 -7.40
CA LYS A 151 -6.90 -21.61 -8.33
C LYS A 151 -7.08 -23.07 -7.97
N ALA A 152 -6.02 -23.74 -7.48
CA ALA A 152 -6.08 -25.11 -6.98
C ALA A 152 -6.96 -25.26 -5.72
N LEU A 153 -7.21 -24.17 -4.99
CA LEU A 153 -8.14 -24.10 -3.87
C LEU A 153 -9.58 -23.75 -4.30
N GLY A 154 -9.83 -23.60 -5.61
CA GLY A 154 -11.12 -23.16 -6.15
C GLY A 154 -11.38 -21.65 -5.92
N ILE A 155 -10.33 -20.84 -5.82
CA ILE A 155 -10.43 -19.40 -5.59
C ILE A 155 -9.82 -18.66 -6.77
N ASP A 156 -10.65 -17.91 -7.49
CA ASP A 156 -10.18 -17.00 -8.53
C ASP A 156 -9.62 -15.73 -7.88
N THR A 157 -8.43 -15.34 -8.32
CA THR A 157 -7.75 -14.17 -7.77
C THR A 157 -7.40 -13.16 -8.85
N LYS A 158 -7.16 -11.93 -8.40
CA LYS A 158 -6.67 -10.79 -9.17
C LYS A 158 -5.21 -10.55 -8.78
N PRO A 159 -4.21 -10.97 -9.59
CA PRO A 159 -2.80 -10.69 -9.31
C PRO A 159 -2.51 -9.20 -9.22
N VAL A 160 -1.74 -8.80 -8.21
CA VAL A 160 -1.39 -7.40 -7.91
C VAL A 160 0.11 -7.19 -8.12
N PHE A 161 0.47 -6.11 -8.82
CA PHE A 161 1.85 -5.71 -9.07
C PHE A 161 2.04 -4.23 -8.77
N ILE A 162 3.24 -3.85 -8.37
CA ILE A 162 3.65 -2.46 -8.48
C ILE A 162 3.75 -2.13 -9.96
N GLY A 163 3.13 -1.03 -10.38
CA GLY A 163 3.13 -0.61 -11.78
C GLY A 163 4.51 -0.11 -12.25
N PRO A 164 4.77 -0.17 -13.56
CA PRO A 164 6.08 0.14 -14.12
C PRO A 164 6.49 1.60 -13.93
N TYR A 165 5.55 2.53 -13.93
CA TYR A 165 5.85 3.94 -13.70
C TYR A 165 6.32 4.19 -12.26
N THR A 166 5.58 3.69 -11.27
CA THR A 166 5.97 3.77 -9.85
C THR A 166 7.32 3.08 -9.62
N PHE A 167 7.54 1.90 -10.22
CA PHE A 167 8.81 1.20 -10.09
C PHE A 167 9.97 2.05 -10.58
N LEU A 168 9.88 2.60 -11.79
CA LEU A 168 10.95 3.41 -12.40
C LEU A 168 11.21 4.71 -11.64
N LYS A 169 10.17 5.37 -11.13
CA LYS A 169 10.31 6.62 -10.36
C LYS A 169 10.92 6.40 -8.97
N LEU A 170 10.75 5.22 -8.38
CA LEU A 170 11.26 4.89 -7.05
C LEU A 170 12.61 4.17 -7.07
N ALA A 171 13.00 3.54 -8.18
CA ALA A 171 14.31 2.92 -8.35
C ALA A 171 15.42 3.98 -8.52
N ARG A 172 16.66 3.58 -8.32
CA ARG A 172 17.85 4.45 -8.40
C ARG A 172 19.00 3.74 -9.10
N THR A 173 20.05 4.49 -9.47
CA THR A 173 21.31 3.92 -9.87
C THR A 173 22.06 3.35 -8.64
N PRO A 174 23.11 2.55 -8.80
CA PRO A 174 23.95 2.10 -7.69
C PRO A 174 24.57 3.25 -6.88
N GLU A 175 24.78 4.42 -7.49
CA GLU A 175 25.31 5.64 -6.86
C GLU A 175 24.20 6.42 -6.12
N ALA A 176 22.98 5.85 -6.00
CA ALA A 176 21.81 6.44 -5.38
C ALA A 176 21.28 7.71 -6.08
N THR A 177 21.61 7.92 -7.35
CA THR A 177 21.06 8.98 -8.20
C THR A 177 19.76 8.54 -8.88
N GLU A 178 19.02 9.49 -9.43
CA GLU A 178 17.85 9.20 -10.25
C GLU A 178 18.24 8.46 -11.53
N LEU A 179 17.32 7.61 -12.01
CA LEU A 179 17.52 6.88 -13.25
C LEU A 179 17.39 7.83 -14.45
N GLU A 180 18.25 7.68 -15.43
CA GLU A 180 18.02 8.20 -16.76
C GLU A 180 16.98 7.30 -17.46
N LEU A 181 15.76 7.79 -17.59
CA LEU A 181 14.64 7.05 -18.14
C LEU A 181 14.66 7.09 -19.68
N ASP A 182 15.74 6.54 -20.26
CA ASP A 182 15.88 6.44 -21.69
C ASP A 182 14.91 5.42 -22.33
N LYS A 183 14.81 5.46 -23.66
CA LYS A 183 13.92 4.55 -24.40
C LYS A 183 14.29 3.07 -24.22
N GLY A 184 15.56 2.76 -24.00
CA GLY A 184 16.02 1.39 -23.78
C GLY A 184 15.46 0.81 -22.50
N LEU A 185 15.66 1.52 -21.37
CA LEU A 185 15.17 1.13 -20.06
C LEU A 185 13.63 1.05 -20.02
N VAL A 186 12.95 2.09 -20.51
CA VAL A 186 11.47 2.16 -20.54
C VAL A 186 10.89 1.00 -21.36
N ASN A 187 11.47 0.71 -22.52
CA ASN A 187 11.02 -0.39 -23.37
C ASN A 187 11.29 -1.77 -22.77
N ALA A 188 12.42 -1.96 -22.09
CA ALA A 188 12.77 -3.22 -21.44
C ALA A 188 11.79 -3.53 -20.29
N VAL A 189 11.50 -2.56 -19.44
CA VAL A 189 10.52 -2.71 -18.34
C VAL A 189 9.13 -2.99 -18.92
N ALA A 190 8.66 -2.19 -19.89
CA ALA A 190 7.34 -2.41 -20.50
C ALA A 190 7.22 -3.80 -21.15
N ALA A 191 8.29 -4.33 -21.75
CA ALA A 191 8.28 -5.65 -22.36
C ALA A 191 8.04 -6.77 -21.35
N VAL A 192 8.58 -6.67 -20.13
CA VAL A 192 8.33 -7.64 -19.06
C VAL A 192 6.86 -7.61 -18.64
N TYR A 193 6.25 -6.43 -18.47
CA TYR A 193 4.83 -6.33 -18.13
C TYR A 193 3.92 -6.88 -19.24
N VAL A 194 4.29 -6.70 -20.52
CA VAL A 194 3.63 -7.36 -21.66
C VAL A 194 3.70 -8.88 -21.52
N GLU A 195 4.88 -9.44 -21.22
CA GLU A 195 5.05 -10.88 -21.03
C GLU A 195 4.25 -11.39 -19.81
N VAL A 196 4.22 -10.64 -18.70
CA VAL A 196 3.41 -10.96 -17.52
C VAL A 196 1.93 -11.04 -17.87
N LEU A 197 1.38 -10.04 -18.59
CA LEU A 197 -0.03 -10.05 -19.01
C LEU A 197 -0.34 -11.20 -19.97
N ALA A 198 0.57 -11.50 -20.91
CA ALA A 198 0.41 -12.63 -21.82
C ALA A 198 0.31 -13.96 -21.05
N LYS A 199 1.17 -14.18 -20.06
CA LYS A 199 1.12 -15.38 -19.21
C LYS A 199 -0.17 -15.47 -18.39
N PHE A 200 -0.66 -14.36 -17.81
CA PHE A 200 -1.95 -14.35 -17.11
C PHE A 200 -3.14 -14.57 -18.06
N ASN A 201 -3.08 -14.07 -19.30
CA ASN A 201 -4.07 -14.38 -20.31
C ASN A 201 -4.10 -15.89 -20.62
N GLU A 202 -2.95 -16.56 -20.74
CA GLU A 202 -2.84 -18.01 -20.91
C GLU A 202 -3.38 -18.79 -19.70
N LEU A 203 -3.13 -18.32 -18.48
CA LEU A 203 -3.64 -18.93 -17.25
C LEU A 203 -5.13 -18.69 -17.01
N GLY A 204 -5.75 -17.79 -17.78
CA GLY A 204 -7.16 -17.45 -17.69
C GLY A 204 -7.51 -16.52 -16.52
N ALA A 205 -6.60 -15.64 -16.13
CA ALA A 205 -6.89 -14.61 -15.15
C ALA A 205 -7.92 -13.61 -15.72
N ALA A 206 -8.96 -13.29 -14.94
CA ALA A 206 -9.97 -12.32 -15.33
C ALA A 206 -9.46 -10.87 -15.21
N TRP A 207 -8.72 -10.59 -14.17
CA TRP A 207 -8.17 -9.27 -13.84
C TRP A 207 -6.71 -9.35 -13.43
N VAL A 208 -5.95 -8.30 -13.75
CA VAL A 208 -4.63 -7.98 -13.17
C VAL A 208 -4.67 -6.54 -12.67
N GLN A 209 -4.18 -6.29 -11.47
CA GLN A 209 -4.07 -4.96 -10.86
C GLN A 209 -2.63 -4.45 -10.96
N LEU A 210 -2.47 -3.22 -11.43
CA LEU A 210 -1.21 -2.49 -11.46
C LEU A 210 -1.32 -1.29 -10.53
N ASP A 211 -0.55 -1.28 -9.44
CA ASP A 211 -0.54 -0.23 -8.44
C ASP A 211 0.40 0.90 -8.84
N GLU A 212 -0.16 2.08 -9.07
CA GLU A 212 0.59 3.28 -9.48
C GLU A 212 0.43 4.44 -8.48
N PRO A 213 0.79 4.25 -7.21
CA PRO A 213 0.66 5.32 -6.22
C PRO A 213 1.55 6.53 -6.50
N TYR A 214 2.60 6.42 -7.31
CA TYR A 214 3.41 7.59 -7.69
C TYR A 214 2.62 8.60 -8.53
N LEU A 215 1.49 8.20 -9.14
CA LEU A 215 0.61 9.11 -9.87
C LEU A 215 -0.09 10.16 -9.00
N VAL A 216 -0.14 10.00 -7.69
CA VAL A 216 -0.74 11.00 -6.79
C VAL A 216 0.23 12.11 -6.37
N LEU A 217 1.52 11.98 -6.72
CA LEU A 217 2.54 12.98 -6.45
C LEU A 217 2.59 14.03 -7.55
N ASP A 218 3.24 15.17 -7.29
CA ASP A 218 3.50 16.18 -8.29
C ASP A 218 4.29 15.59 -9.47
N LYS A 219 3.90 15.95 -10.69
CA LYS A 219 4.53 15.44 -11.93
C LYS A 219 5.65 16.36 -12.37
N GLU A 220 6.77 15.74 -12.74
CA GLU A 220 7.86 16.41 -13.41
C GLU A 220 7.62 16.49 -14.92
N PRO A 221 8.29 17.43 -15.64
CA PRO A 221 8.21 17.46 -17.09
C PRO A 221 8.58 16.11 -17.71
N GLY A 222 7.69 15.55 -18.54
CA GLY A 222 7.87 14.25 -19.20
C GLY A 222 7.21 13.07 -18.49
N ASP A 223 6.78 13.20 -17.25
CA ASP A 223 6.17 12.10 -16.48
C ASP A 223 4.89 11.57 -17.13
N VAL A 224 4.02 12.44 -17.60
CA VAL A 224 2.78 12.04 -18.28
C VAL A 224 3.09 11.30 -19.58
N GLU A 225 4.09 11.72 -20.34
CA GLU A 225 4.49 11.06 -21.57
C GLU A 225 5.17 9.71 -21.31
N LEU A 226 5.97 9.61 -20.26
CA LEU A 226 6.53 8.34 -19.78
C LEU A 226 5.42 7.36 -19.44
N PHE A 227 4.44 7.78 -18.64
CA PHE A 227 3.29 6.96 -18.27
C PHE A 227 2.51 6.50 -19.52
N LYS A 228 2.20 7.40 -20.43
CA LYS A 228 1.53 7.07 -21.70
C LYS A 228 2.32 6.05 -22.52
N THR A 229 3.63 6.25 -22.66
CA THR A 229 4.52 5.35 -23.42
C THR A 229 4.49 3.93 -22.85
N LEU A 230 4.63 3.78 -21.54
CA LEU A 230 4.56 2.49 -20.86
C LEU A 230 3.20 1.80 -21.10
N TYR A 231 2.13 2.49 -20.76
CA TYR A 231 0.80 1.88 -20.73
C TYR A 231 0.17 1.68 -22.11
N THR A 232 0.49 2.52 -23.10
CA THR A 232 0.08 2.25 -24.50
C THR A 232 0.64 0.89 -24.97
N LYS A 233 1.91 0.61 -24.66
CA LYS A 233 2.54 -0.65 -25.04
C LYS A 233 1.96 -1.83 -24.26
N ILE A 234 1.80 -1.70 -22.94
CA ILE A 234 1.31 -2.76 -22.06
C ILE A 234 -0.14 -3.11 -22.38
N LEU A 235 -1.01 -2.13 -22.47
CA LEU A 235 -2.44 -2.35 -22.73
C LEU A 235 -2.73 -2.87 -24.14
N SER A 236 -1.89 -2.55 -25.14
CA SER A 236 -2.05 -3.10 -26.51
C SER A 236 -1.84 -4.62 -26.56
N ALA A 237 -1.21 -5.22 -25.56
CA ALA A 237 -0.85 -6.63 -25.51
C ALA A 237 -1.59 -7.42 -24.42
N LYS A 238 -2.56 -6.83 -23.71
CA LYS A 238 -3.26 -7.45 -22.57
C LYS A 238 -4.12 -8.67 -22.90
N GLY A 239 -4.48 -8.86 -24.19
CA GLY A 239 -5.39 -9.93 -24.61
C GLY A 239 -6.78 -9.77 -23.99
N ASN A 240 -7.30 -10.86 -23.39
CA ASN A 240 -8.60 -10.89 -22.71
C ASN A 240 -8.53 -10.50 -21.23
N VAL A 241 -7.33 -10.35 -20.65
CA VAL A 241 -7.15 -9.95 -19.27
C VAL A 241 -7.60 -8.51 -19.10
N LYS A 242 -8.45 -8.26 -18.12
CA LYS A 242 -8.81 -6.91 -17.71
C LYS A 242 -7.71 -6.31 -16.84
N VAL A 243 -7.31 -5.07 -17.11
CA VAL A 243 -6.27 -4.37 -16.37
C VAL A 243 -6.89 -3.26 -15.53
N LEU A 244 -6.72 -3.38 -14.20
CA LEU A 244 -7.07 -2.36 -13.21
C LEU A 244 -5.81 -1.53 -12.91
N LEU A 245 -5.83 -0.25 -13.27
CA LEU A 245 -4.92 0.73 -12.71
C LEU A 245 -5.43 1.13 -11.33
N ASN A 246 -4.65 0.92 -10.28
CA ASN A 246 -5.04 1.26 -8.92
C ASN A 246 -4.15 2.37 -8.36
N THR A 247 -4.76 3.47 -7.93
CA THR A 247 -4.07 4.62 -7.35
C THR A 247 -4.55 4.86 -5.92
N TYR A 248 -3.65 5.28 -5.05
CA TYR A 248 -3.96 5.48 -3.63
C TYR A 248 -3.02 6.49 -2.98
N PHE A 249 -3.42 7.02 -1.80
CA PHE A 249 -2.76 8.05 -0.98
C PHE A 249 -2.92 9.47 -1.52
N GLY A 250 -3.91 9.71 -2.37
CA GLY A 250 -4.21 11.01 -2.92
C GLY A 250 -5.04 10.96 -4.20
N HIS A 251 -5.02 12.04 -4.95
CA HIS A 251 -5.78 12.18 -6.19
C HIS A 251 -4.89 12.12 -7.43
N ILE A 252 -5.52 11.84 -8.56
CA ILE A 252 -4.90 11.85 -9.90
C ILE A 252 -5.60 12.85 -10.85
N ALA A 253 -6.23 13.89 -10.30
CA ALA A 253 -7.05 14.83 -11.06
C ALA A 253 -6.28 15.50 -12.22
N ASP A 254 -5.00 15.77 -12.03
CA ASP A 254 -4.10 16.37 -13.01
C ASP A 254 -3.76 15.45 -14.21
N VAL A 255 -3.91 14.12 -14.05
CA VAL A 255 -3.65 13.13 -15.10
C VAL A 255 -4.85 12.25 -15.42
N TYR A 256 -5.98 12.44 -14.74
CA TYR A 256 -7.17 11.60 -14.87
C TYR A 256 -7.66 11.50 -16.34
N GLU A 257 -7.71 12.60 -17.07
CA GLU A 257 -8.12 12.60 -18.48
C GLU A 257 -7.23 11.66 -19.32
N THR A 258 -5.91 11.73 -19.11
CA THR A 258 -4.97 10.83 -19.81
C THR A 258 -5.22 9.38 -19.44
N VAL A 259 -5.37 9.08 -18.15
CA VAL A 259 -5.65 7.72 -17.64
C VAL A 259 -6.94 7.17 -18.24
N ASN A 260 -8.00 7.96 -18.22
CA ASN A 260 -9.33 7.58 -18.76
C ASN A 260 -9.31 7.24 -20.26
N LEU A 261 -8.43 7.89 -21.02
CA LEU A 261 -8.33 7.69 -22.47
C LEU A 261 -7.38 6.55 -22.90
N LEU A 262 -6.56 6.01 -21.99
CA LEU A 262 -5.58 4.96 -22.30
C LEU A 262 -6.18 3.56 -22.50
N GLY A 263 -7.42 3.33 -22.06
CA GLY A 263 -8.12 2.06 -22.29
C GLY A 263 -7.91 1.02 -21.19
N PHE A 264 -7.74 1.44 -19.95
CA PHE A 264 -7.84 0.57 -18.77
C PHE A 264 -9.27 0.03 -18.63
N ASP A 265 -9.39 -1.24 -18.21
CA ASP A 265 -10.69 -1.85 -17.91
C ASP A 265 -11.21 -1.44 -16.52
N GLY A 266 -10.31 -1.01 -15.64
CA GLY A 266 -10.64 -0.47 -14.33
C GLY A 266 -9.70 0.67 -13.92
N ILE A 267 -10.25 1.64 -13.20
CA ILE A 267 -9.50 2.73 -12.57
C ILE A 267 -9.89 2.77 -11.09
N GLY A 268 -8.92 2.50 -10.21
CA GLY A 268 -9.07 2.60 -8.77
C GLY A 268 -8.72 4.00 -8.28
N LEU A 269 -9.66 4.62 -7.59
CA LEU A 269 -9.54 5.98 -7.07
C LEU A 269 -9.63 5.99 -5.55
N ASP A 270 -8.71 6.68 -4.89
CA ASP A 270 -8.77 6.92 -3.45
C ASP A 270 -9.81 8.01 -3.15
N LEU A 271 -10.93 7.60 -2.55
CA LEU A 271 -12.01 8.49 -2.12
C LEU A 271 -11.96 8.80 -0.61
N ASN A 272 -10.82 8.57 0.02
CA ASN A 272 -10.53 8.99 1.39
C ASN A 272 -9.56 10.17 1.42
N GLU A 273 -8.40 10.05 0.77
CA GLU A 273 -7.35 11.09 0.78
C GLU A 273 -7.40 12.01 -0.45
N GLY A 274 -7.95 11.54 -1.58
CA GLY A 274 -8.11 12.34 -2.81
C GLY A 274 -9.58 12.50 -3.22
N ARG A 275 -10.50 12.58 -2.25
CA ARG A 275 -11.94 12.49 -2.46
C ARG A 275 -12.49 13.52 -3.42
N GLU A 276 -12.31 14.79 -3.10
CA GLU A 276 -12.94 15.90 -3.81
C GLU A 276 -12.40 16.02 -5.22
N GLU A 277 -11.08 16.04 -5.36
CA GLU A 277 -10.39 16.20 -6.63
C GLU A 277 -10.63 15.02 -7.58
N ASN A 278 -10.68 13.80 -7.07
CA ASN A 278 -11.00 12.62 -7.89
C ASN A 278 -12.45 12.65 -8.38
N LEU A 279 -13.42 13.02 -7.52
CA LEU A 279 -14.82 13.16 -7.93
C LEU A 279 -15.02 14.27 -8.95
N GLU A 280 -14.38 15.43 -8.77
CA GLU A 280 -14.41 16.53 -9.72
C GLU A 280 -13.82 16.13 -11.07
N ALA A 281 -12.70 15.39 -11.07
CA ALA A 281 -12.11 14.89 -12.30
C ALA A 281 -13.03 13.91 -13.04
N VAL A 282 -13.65 12.97 -12.32
CA VAL A 282 -14.64 12.03 -12.90
C VAL A 282 -15.86 12.79 -13.44
N ALA A 283 -16.37 13.76 -12.71
CA ALA A 283 -17.52 14.57 -13.17
C ALA A 283 -17.18 15.40 -14.41
N LYS A 284 -15.95 15.93 -14.49
CA LYS A 284 -15.49 16.80 -15.59
C LYS A 284 -15.20 16.03 -16.87
N TYR A 285 -14.50 14.90 -16.77
CA TYR A 285 -14.00 14.17 -17.93
C TYR A 285 -14.81 12.93 -18.29
N GLY A 286 -15.76 12.54 -17.40
CA GLY A 286 -16.53 11.31 -17.56
C GLY A 286 -15.70 10.05 -17.31
N VAL A 287 -16.28 8.90 -17.71
CA VAL A 287 -15.65 7.58 -17.64
C VAL A 287 -15.79 6.91 -18.98
N ALA A 288 -14.73 6.31 -19.52
CA ALA A 288 -14.78 5.56 -20.76
C ALA A 288 -15.79 4.39 -20.65
N SER A 289 -16.54 4.11 -21.70
CA SER A 289 -17.73 3.24 -21.68
C SER A 289 -17.48 1.83 -21.14
N ASN A 290 -16.27 1.31 -21.33
CA ASN A 290 -15.88 -0.05 -20.91
C ASN A 290 -15.04 -0.06 -19.63
N THR A 291 -14.84 1.10 -18.99
CA THR A 291 -14.05 1.23 -17.77
C THR A 291 -14.94 1.16 -16.54
N THR A 292 -14.51 0.38 -15.55
CA THR A 292 -15.14 0.31 -14.23
C THR A 292 -14.37 1.22 -13.27
N ILE A 293 -15.05 2.10 -12.54
CA ILE A 293 -14.44 2.86 -11.45
C ILE A 293 -14.47 2.00 -10.17
N PHE A 294 -13.30 1.74 -9.62
CA PHE A 294 -13.15 1.09 -8.33
C PHE A 294 -13.10 2.19 -7.25
N ALA A 295 -14.24 2.38 -6.61
CA ALA A 295 -14.44 3.39 -5.58
C ALA A 295 -13.74 2.97 -4.28
N GLY A 296 -12.58 3.51 -4.00
CA GLY A 296 -11.80 3.27 -2.79
C GLY A 296 -12.40 3.99 -1.58
N VAL A 297 -13.54 3.51 -1.10
CA VAL A 297 -14.29 4.11 0.02
C VAL A 297 -13.97 3.48 1.37
N ILE A 298 -13.42 2.26 1.40
CA ILE A 298 -12.99 1.61 2.64
C ILE A 298 -11.53 1.95 2.91
N ASN A 299 -11.27 2.70 3.98
CA ASN A 299 -9.93 3.18 4.30
C ASN A 299 -8.99 2.03 4.70
N GLY A 300 -7.89 1.85 3.96
CA GLY A 300 -6.86 0.82 4.23
C GLY A 300 -5.74 1.26 5.17
N ARG A 301 -5.75 2.51 5.68
CA ARG A 301 -4.67 3.08 6.50
C ARG A 301 -5.06 3.43 7.93
N ASN A 302 -6.35 3.47 8.24
CA ASN A 302 -6.82 3.72 9.59
C ASN A 302 -7.59 2.51 10.14
N ILE A 303 -7.77 2.50 11.45
CA ILE A 303 -8.41 1.42 12.21
C ILE A 303 -9.89 1.69 12.51
N TRP A 304 -10.44 2.79 12.00
CA TRP A 304 -11.80 3.19 12.34
C TRP A 304 -12.84 2.48 11.48
N ARG A 305 -14.02 2.25 12.05
CA ARG A 305 -15.21 1.82 11.29
C ARG A 305 -15.51 2.80 10.17
N ASN A 306 -15.85 2.27 9.01
CA ASN A 306 -16.33 3.04 7.87
C ASN A 306 -17.69 3.67 8.19
N ASN A 307 -17.91 4.92 7.77
CA ASN A 307 -19.23 5.55 7.80
C ASN A 307 -19.97 5.21 6.50
N TYR A 308 -20.93 4.30 6.58
CA TYR A 308 -21.65 3.81 5.39
C TYR A 308 -22.45 4.90 4.68
N ALA A 309 -23.04 5.83 5.41
CA ALA A 309 -23.76 6.95 4.80
C ALA A 309 -22.83 7.81 3.91
N THR A 310 -21.61 8.08 4.39
CA THR A 310 -20.61 8.80 3.61
C THR A 310 -20.18 7.98 2.39
N SER A 311 -19.85 6.71 2.57
CA SER A 311 -19.39 5.84 1.49
C SER A 311 -20.44 5.63 0.41
N LEU A 312 -21.70 5.45 0.79
CA LEU A 312 -22.85 5.35 -0.14
C LEU A 312 -23.03 6.64 -0.94
N GLY A 313 -22.95 7.81 -0.30
CA GLY A 313 -23.03 9.09 -0.99
C GLY A 313 -21.93 9.27 -2.06
N LEU A 314 -20.71 8.77 -1.80
CA LEU A 314 -19.61 8.79 -2.77
C LEU A 314 -19.86 7.83 -3.96
N VAL A 315 -20.33 6.62 -3.66
CA VAL A 315 -20.70 5.63 -4.70
C VAL A 315 -21.85 6.15 -5.54
N ASP A 316 -22.86 6.76 -4.92
CA ASP A 316 -24.01 7.34 -5.62
C ASP A 316 -23.58 8.52 -6.52
N ALA A 317 -22.65 9.36 -6.08
CA ALA A 317 -22.06 10.43 -6.90
C ALA A 317 -21.38 9.86 -8.16
N LEU A 318 -20.61 8.79 -8.04
CA LEU A 318 -20.00 8.11 -9.18
C LEU A 318 -21.05 7.48 -10.11
N LYS A 319 -22.09 6.89 -9.55
CA LYS A 319 -23.22 6.29 -10.31
C LYS A 319 -23.99 7.31 -11.14
N GLN A 320 -23.92 8.61 -10.81
CA GLN A 320 -24.49 9.66 -11.69
C GLN A 320 -23.70 9.83 -13.00
N VAL A 321 -22.42 9.43 -13.01
CA VAL A 321 -21.52 9.58 -14.18
C VAL A 321 -21.40 8.27 -14.96
N THR A 322 -21.35 7.11 -14.27
CA THR A 322 -21.20 5.79 -14.90
C THR A 322 -21.96 4.71 -14.14
N ALA A 323 -22.53 3.75 -14.87
CA ALA A 323 -23.15 2.56 -14.26
C ALA A 323 -22.10 1.54 -13.79
N ASN A 324 -20.86 1.65 -14.24
CA ASN A 324 -19.79 0.70 -13.96
C ASN A 324 -18.99 1.13 -12.73
N VAL A 325 -19.50 0.86 -11.54
CA VAL A 325 -18.84 1.16 -10.26
C VAL A 325 -18.66 -0.12 -9.46
N ALA A 326 -17.46 -0.32 -8.92
CA ALA A 326 -17.14 -1.34 -7.93
C ALA A 326 -16.75 -0.67 -6.60
N VAL A 327 -17.02 -1.31 -5.47
CA VAL A 327 -16.57 -0.85 -4.15
C VAL A 327 -15.24 -1.50 -3.82
N SER A 328 -14.27 -0.69 -3.38
CA SER A 328 -12.92 -1.16 -3.10
C SER A 328 -12.37 -0.59 -1.80
N THR A 329 -11.33 -1.24 -1.28
CA THR A 329 -10.44 -0.58 -0.32
C THR A 329 -9.67 0.54 -1.01
N ALA A 330 -9.52 1.69 -0.35
CA ALA A 330 -8.81 2.85 -0.90
C ALA A 330 -7.31 2.58 -1.11
N SER A 331 -6.74 1.72 -0.29
CA SER A 331 -5.38 1.21 -0.39
C SER A 331 -5.30 -0.21 0.16
N SER A 332 -4.13 -0.85 0.07
CA SER A 332 -3.92 -2.16 0.67
C SER A 332 -4.22 -2.18 2.18
N LEU A 333 -4.91 -3.20 2.64
CA LEU A 333 -5.14 -3.47 4.07
C LEU A 333 -3.84 -3.89 4.81
N LEU A 334 -2.71 -3.98 4.11
CA LEU A 334 -1.39 -4.18 4.70
C LEU A 334 -1.05 -3.17 5.82
N HIS A 335 -1.64 -1.97 5.75
CA HIS A 335 -1.34 -0.86 6.66
C HIS A 335 -2.17 -0.86 7.94
N VAL A 336 -3.10 -1.79 8.10
CA VAL A 336 -3.94 -1.94 9.31
C VAL A 336 -3.66 -3.27 10.02
N PRO A 337 -3.95 -3.41 11.32
CA PRO A 337 -3.83 -4.69 12.02
C PRO A 337 -4.72 -5.77 11.41
N PHE A 338 -4.44 -7.04 11.68
CA PHE A 338 -5.09 -8.16 11.03
C PHE A 338 -6.58 -8.30 11.42
N SER A 339 -6.89 -8.38 12.70
CA SER A 339 -8.27 -8.57 13.22
C SER A 339 -8.42 -7.98 14.61
N THR A 340 -9.61 -7.49 14.94
CA THR A 340 -9.98 -7.09 16.30
C THR A 340 -10.24 -8.29 17.23
N GLU A 341 -10.36 -9.49 16.67
CA GLU A 341 -10.47 -10.71 17.48
C GLU A 341 -9.23 -10.93 18.33
N GLY A 342 -9.43 -11.13 19.62
CA GLY A 342 -8.34 -11.31 20.57
C GLY A 342 -7.80 -10.02 21.19
N GLU A 343 -8.33 -8.86 20.83
CA GLU A 343 -8.02 -7.59 21.49
C GLU A 343 -8.69 -7.52 22.87
N THR A 344 -7.95 -7.96 23.90
CA THR A 344 -8.47 -8.05 25.29
C THR A 344 -8.17 -6.81 26.15
N GLY A 345 -7.31 -5.92 25.67
CA GLY A 345 -6.89 -4.70 26.38
C GLY A 345 -7.74 -3.46 26.06
N ILE A 346 -8.70 -3.55 25.14
CA ILE A 346 -9.56 -2.46 24.70
C ILE A 346 -10.97 -2.69 25.22
N PRO A 347 -11.62 -1.73 25.91
CA PRO A 347 -13.00 -1.86 26.32
C PRO A 347 -13.93 -2.15 25.13
N ALA A 348 -14.95 -2.97 25.30
CA ALA A 348 -15.86 -3.36 24.22
C ALA A 348 -16.61 -2.17 23.60
N GLU A 349 -16.94 -1.16 24.41
CA GLU A 349 -17.55 0.11 23.97
C GLU A 349 -16.66 0.93 23.05
N ASP A 350 -15.32 0.81 23.17
CA ASP A 350 -14.38 1.46 22.28
C ASP A 350 -14.09 0.57 21.05
N LEU A 351 -13.93 -0.74 21.28
CA LEU A 351 -13.60 -1.71 20.22
C LEU A 351 -14.64 -1.76 19.10
N LYS A 352 -15.91 -1.51 19.38
CA LYS A 352 -16.97 -1.43 18.37
C LYS A 352 -16.75 -0.36 17.29
N HIS A 353 -15.91 0.65 17.58
CA HIS A 353 -15.53 1.72 16.66
C HIS A 353 -14.34 1.36 15.78
N PHE A 354 -13.71 0.20 16.00
CA PHE A 354 -12.55 -0.25 15.23
C PHE A 354 -12.94 -1.26 14.15
N ALA A 355 -12.25 -1.17 13.02
CA ALA A 355 -12.29 -2.15 11.94
C ALA A 355 -10.86 -2.39 11.47
N PHE A 356 -10.33 -3.59 11.72
CA PHE A 356 -9.06 -4.06 11.20
C PHE A 356 -9.27 -4.77 9.86
N ALA A 357 -8.24 -5.38 9.28
CA ALA A 357 -8.34 -5.92 7.92
C ALA A 357 -9.51 -6.90 7.74
N VAL A 358 -9.73 -7.82 8.68
CA VAL A 358 -10.84 -8.78 8.60
C VAL A 358 -12.21 -8.07 8.65
N GLN A 359 -12.39 -7.12 9.60
CA GLN A 359 -13.66 -6.38 9.73
C GLN A 359 -13.93 -5.46 8.54
N LYS A 360 -12.88 -5.00 7.85
CA LYS A 360 -13.04 -4.19 6.62
C LYS A 360 -13.53 -5.01 5.43
N LEU A 361 -13.37 -6.33 5.44
CA LEU A 361 -14.00 -7.21 4.45
C LEU A 361 -15.53 -7.21 4.59
N ASP A 362 -16.04 -7.24 5.83
CA ASP A 362 -17.47 -7.14 6.11
C ASP A 362 -18.01 -5.78 5.66
N GLU A 363 -17.27 -4.69 5.92
CA GLU A 363 -17.64 -3.34 5.47
C GLU A 363 -17.73 -3.24 3.94
N LEU A 364 -16.79 -3.85 3.21
CA LEU A 364 -16.84 -3.90 1.74
C LEU A 364 -18.13 -4.56 1.25
N LYS A 365 -18.45 -5.74 1.79
CA LYS A 365 -19.64 -6.50 1.42
C LYS A 365 -20.92 -5.74 1.74
N GLU A 366 -21.02 -5.17 2.95
CA GLU A 366 -22.21 -4.43 3.39
C GLU A 366 -22.42 -3.16 2.57
N VAL A 367 -21.38 -2.38 2.31
CA VAL A 367 -21.46 -1.17 1.48
C VAL A 367 -21.83 -1.51 0.03
N ALA A 368 -21.27 -2.58 -0.56
CA ALA A 368 -21.63 -3.00 -1.91
C ALA A 368 -23.10 -3.44 -2.00
N ALA A 369 -23.57 -4.24 -1.04
CA ALA A 369 -24.98 -4.67 -0.98
C ALA A 369 -25.93 -3.47 -0.82
N LEU A 370 -25.58 -2.50 0.03
CA LEU A 370 -26.36 -1.27 0.22
C LEU A 370 -26.33 -0.37 -1.01
N ALA A 371 -25.22 -0.33 -1.74
CA ALA A 371 -25.11 0.43 -2.98
C ALA A 371 -26.01 -0.11 -4.10
N ASP A 372 -26.38 -1.39 -4.06
CA ASP A 372 -27.34 -2.02 -4.98
C ASP A 372 -28.78 -1.99 -4.48
N ALA A 373 -29.00 -1.69 -3.20
CA ALA A 373 -30.30 -1.71 -2.57
C ALA A 373 -31.16 -0.49 -2.99
N THR A 374 -32.48 -0.71 -3.06
CA THR A 374 -33.45 0.37 -3.18
C THR A 374 -33.51 1.21 -1.89
N GLU A 375 -34.04 2.42 -1.98
CA GLU A 375 -34.18 3.30 -0.80
C GLU A 375 -34.99 2.67 0.34
N ASP A 376 -35.99 1.85 0.03
CA ASP A 376 -36.78 1.17 1.05
C ASP A 376 -35.99 0.01 1.69
N GLU A 377 -35.19 -0.71 0.94
CA GLU A 377 -34.27 -1.73 1.45
C GLU A 377 -33.17 -1.11 2.31
N LYS A 378 -32.59 0.03 1.90
CA LYS A 378 -31.64 0.78 2.72
C LYS A 378 -32.23 1.18 4.07
N LYS A 379 -33.45 1.74 4.07
CA LYS A 379 -34.18 2.11 5.30
C LYS A 379 -34.49 0.92 6.22
N ALA A 380 -34.74 -0.25 5.66
CA ALA A 380 -34.97 -1.48 6.40
C ALA A 380 -33.70 -2.22 6.83
N SER A 381 -32.52 -1.77 6.40
CA SER A 381 -31.23 -2.44 6.65
C SER A 381 -30.81 -2.30 8.12
N ALA A 382 -30.75 -3.44 8.82
CA ALA A 382 -30.19 -3.50 10.17
C ALA A 382 -28.69 -3.13 10.20
N ALA A 383 -27.91 -3.49 9.16
CA ALA A 383 -26.49 -3.15 9.05
C ALA A 383 -26.30 -1.63 8.93
N LEU A 384 -27.08 -0.96 8.08
CA LEU A 384 -27.02 0.50 7.94
C LEU A 384 -27.41 1.20 9.23
N ALA A 385 -28.51 0.78 9.88
CA ALA A 385 -28.96 1.35 11.15
C ALA A 385 -27.92 1.16 12.27
N ALA A 386 -27.34 -0.03 12.39
CA ALA A 386 -26.28 -0.31 13.37
C ALA A 386 -25.03 0.54 13.11
N ASN A 387 -24.63 0.71 11.84
CA ASN A 387 -23.52 1.57 11.47
C ASN A 387 -23.79 3.04 11.81
N GLN A 388 -24.96 3.57 11.44
CA GLN A 388 -25.35 4.95 11.76
C GLN A 388 -25.31 5.23 13.27
N ALA A 389 -25.80 4.30 14.09
CA ALA A 389 -25.77 4.42 15.54
C ALA A 389 -24.37 4.58 16.14
N LEU A 390 -23.31 4.14 15.43
CA LEU A 390 -21.92 4.37 15.84
C LEU A 390 -21.49 5.81 15.65
N PHE A 391 -22.14 6.55 14.78
CA PHE A 391 -21.80 7.94 14.43
C PHE A 391 -22.77 8.96 15.03
N ASP A 392 -23.87 8.51 15.64
CA ASP A 392 -24.79 9.38 16.33
C ASP A 392 -24.21 9.89 17.64
N GLY A 393 -24.40 11.19 17.91
CA GLY A 393 -23.98 11.84 19.13
C GLY A 393 -22.51 12.28 19.18
N THR A 394 -22.12 12.77 20.34
CA THR A 394 -20.76 13.27 20.60
C THR A 394 -19.95 12.19 21.29
N ARG A 395 -18.96 11.61 20.62
CA ARG A 395 -18.09 10.58 21.17
C ARG A 395 -17.17 11.09 22.27
N VAL A 396 -16.67 12.31 22.10
CA VAL A 396 -15.80 12.99 23.07
C VAL A 396 -16.42 14.34 23.35
N ALA A 397 -16.69 14.62 24.60
CA ALA A 397 -17.12 15.96 25.01
C ALA A 397 -15.98 16.96 24.68
N ALA A 398 -16.33 18.03 23.96
CA ALA A 398 -15.37 19.10 23.75
C ALA A 398 -14.99 19.69 25.10
N ASP A 399 -13.67 19.85 25.35
CA ASP A 399 -13.20 20.61 26.50
C ASP A 399 -13.59 22.07 26.32
N PRO A 400 -14.46 22.64 27.21
CA PRO A 400 -14.92 24.01 27.06
C PRO A 400 -13.78 25.04 27.06
N ALA A 401 -12.73 24.80 27.83
CA ALA A 401 -11.58 25.70 27.89
C ALA A 401 -10.77 25.70 26.58
N VAL A 402 -10.62 24.51 25.96
CA VAL A 402 -9.98 24.40 24.64
C VAL A 402 -10.84 25.07 23.57
N ALA A 403 -12.15 24.82 23.57
CA ALA A 403 -13.07 25.43 22.61
C ALA A 403 -13.08 26.95 22.73
N GLU A 404 -13.10 27.49 23.96
CA GLU A 404 -13.01 28.93 24.22
C GLU A 404 -11.70 29.52 23.71
N ARG A 405 -10.56 28.83 23.95
CA ARG A 405 -9.25 29.28 23.46
C ARG A 405 -9.17 29.29 21.94
N ILE A 406 -9.67 28.25 21.28
CA ILE A 406 -9.74 28.17 19.81
C ILE A 406 -10.62 29.30 19.27
N GLY A 407 -11.79 29.55 19.86
CA GLY A 407 -12.69 30.62 19.44
C GLY A 407 -12.16 32.06 19.61
N LYS A 408 -11.09 32.21 20.41
CA LYS A 408 -10.39 33.50 20.59
C LYS A 408 -9.24 33.74 19.62
N LEU A 409 -8.86 32.71 18.81
CA LEU A 409 -7.79 32.87 17.83
C LEU A 409 -8.20 33.87 16.74
N SER A 410 -7.27 34.72 16.39
CA SER A 410 -7.39 35.76 15.35
C SER A 410 -6.20 35.65 14.39
N ASP A 411 -6.27 36.35 13.27
CA ASP A 411 -5.18 36.38 12.29
C ASP A 411 -3.84 36.84 12.90
N ALA A 412 -3.87 37.67 13.96
CA ALA A 412 -2.66 38.03 14.68
C ALA A 412 -1.94 36.88 15.37
N ASP A 413 -2.67 35.83 15.79
CA ASP A 413 -2.10 34.69 16.47
C ASP A 413 -1.34 33.79 15.49
N TYR A 414 -1.62 33.87 14.18
CA TYR A 414 -0.89 33.14 13.13
C TYR A 414 0.38 33.86 12.68
N VAL A 415 0.61 35.09 13.16
CA VAL A 415 1.81 35.86 12.88
C VAL A 415 2.79 35.77 14.04
N ARG A 416 3.88 35.05 13.82
CA ARG A 416 4.88 34.80 14.85
C ARG A 416 5.63 36.10 15.22
N GLN A 417 5.59 36.47 16.49
CA GLN A 417 6.31 37.61 17.07
C GLN A 417 7.47 37.13 17.96
N PRO A 418 8.60 37.87 18.03
CA PRO A 418 9.01 38.95 17.14
C PRO A 418 9.18 38.47 15.68
N ALA A 419 9.26 39.39 14.73
CA ALA A 419 9.55 39.08 13.33
C ALA A 419 10.85 38.29 13.17
N ARG A 420 10.99 37.54 12.04
CA ARG A 420 12.10 36.59 11.86
C ARG A 420 13.48 37.20 12.13
N GLU A 421 13.76 38.35 11.59
CA GLU A 421 15.09 39.01 11.72
C GLU A 421 15.41 39.37 13.15
N GLU A 422 14.47 39.99 13.87
CA GLU A 422 14.62 40.32 15.28
C GLU A 422 14.77 39.06 16.13
N ARG A 423 13.95 38.06 15.88
CA ARG A 423 14.02 36.74 16.58
C ARG A 423 15.36 36.05 16.37
N GLN A 424 15.91 36.08 15.14
CA GLN A 424 17.22 35.51 14.84
C GLN A 424 18.35 36.19 15.61
N ALA A 425 18.27 37.51 15.76
CA ALA A 425 19.25 38.27 16.54
C ALA A 425 19.21 37.85 18.03
N LEU A 426 18.00 37.88 18.62
CA LEU A 426 17.78 37.46 20.02
C LEU A 426 18.22 35.99 20.26
N GLN A 427 17.89 35.09 19.36
CA GLN A 427 18.26 33.69 19.48
C GLN A 427 19.77 33.47 19.35
N ARG A 428 20.45 34.21 18.46
CA ARG A 428 21.91 34.11 18.30
C ARG A 428 22.62 34.53 19.57
N GLU A 429 22.18 35.59 20.19
CA GLU A 429 22.74 36.06 21.45
C GLU A 429 22.42 35.08 22.60
N ALA A 430 21.17 34.68 22.76
CA ALA A 430 20.73 33.84 23.86
C ALA A 430 21.32 32.41 23.81
N LEU A 431 21.49 31.82 22.63
CA LEU A 431 21.92 30.44 22.45
C LEU A 431 23.45 30.33 22.28
N GLY A 432 24.14 31.40 21.88
CA GLY A 432 25.61 31.37 21.67
C GLY A 432 26.11 30.35 20.66
N LEU A 433 25.25 29.93 19.71
CA LEU A 433 25.57 28.92 18.72
C LEU A 433 26.50 29.47 17.64
N PRO A 434 27.39 28.63 17.08
CA PRO A 434 28.19 29.02 15.92
C PRO A 434 27.31 29.26 14.68
N LEU A 435 27.89 29.82 13.62
CA LEU A 435 27.15 30.15 12.37
C LEU A 435 26.46 28.93 11.76
N LEU A 436 27.11 27.77 11.80
CA LEU A 436 26.61 26.48 11.32
C LEU A 436 26.65 25.45 12.47
N PRO A 437 25.69 25.51 13.39
CA PRO A 437 25.67 24.57 14.49
C PRO A 437 25.39 23.15 14.01
N THR A 438 26.09 22.19 14.57
CA THR A 438 25.80 20.78 14.37
C THR A 438 24.96 20.25 15.51
N THR A 439 24.10 19.29 15.24
CA THR A 439 23.34 18.56 16.25
C THR A 439 23.34 17.07 15.92
N THR A 440 23.07 16.25 16.92
CA THR A 440 22.86 14.82 16.68
C THR A 440 21.57 14.59 15.90
N ASN A 441 21.61 13.67 14.94
CA ASN A 441 20.42 13.24 14.23
C ASN A 441 19.95 11.91 14.81
N GLY A 442 18.79 11.91 15.46
CA GLY A 442 18.23 10.75 16.14
C GLY A 442 18.87 10.47 17.51
N SER A 443 18.61 9.29 18.05
CA SER A 443 19.12 8.84 19.33
C SER A 443 20.55 8.33 19.25
N PHE A 444 21.34 8.58 20.27
CA PHE A 444 22.65 7.91 20.39
C PHE A 444 22.50 6.39 20.39
N PRO A 445 23.47 5.64 19.82
CA PRO A 445 23.49 4.19 19.91
C PRO A 445 23.47 3.75 21.40
N GLN A 446 22.54 2.88 21.72
CA GLN A 446 22.45 2.31 23.07
C GLN A 446 23.25 1.02 23.15
N THR A 447 24.13 0.89 24.14
CA THR A 447 24.81 -0.35 24.45
C THR A 447 23.85 -1.41 25.00
N LYS A 448 24.28 -2.68 25.05
CA LYS A 448 23.47 -3.76 25.64
C LYS A 448 23.15 -3.49 27.09
N GLU A 449 24.12 -2.94 27.83
CA GLU A 449 24.01 -2.58 29.26
C GLU A 449 22.93 -1.51 29.46
N ILE A 450 23.01 -0.39 28.72
CA ILE A 450 22.03 0.71 28.80
C ILE A 450 20.62 0.21 28.46
N ARG A 451 20.47 -0.71 27.50
CA ARG A 451 19.15 -1.29 27.18
C ARG A 451 18.61 -2.21 28.28
N ALA A 452 19.49 -2.88 29.03
CA ALA A 452 19.09 -3.80 30.09
C ALA A 452 18.70 -3.09 31.38
N GLU A 453 19.29 -1.94 31.69
CA GLU A 453 19.08 -1.20 32.96
C GLU A 453 17.63 -0.80 33.24
N PRO A 454 16.85 -0.25 32.29
CA PRO A 454 15.43 0.03 32.53
C PRO A 454 14.60 -1.21 32.90
N ALA A 455 14.98 -2.38 32.35
CA ALA A 455 14.32 -3.64 32.72
C ALA A 455 14.70 -4.08 34.16
N LYS A 456 15.94 -3.91 34.57
CA LYS A 456 16.40 -4.18 35.92
C LYS A 456 15.75 -3.25 36.95
N LEU A 457 15.65 -1.94 36.60
CA LEU A 457 14.95 -0.97 37.44
C LEU A 457 13.48 -1.36 37.64
N ARG A 458 12.76 -1.72 36.58
CA ARG A 458 11.36 -2.20 36.68
C ARG A 458 11.19 -3.45 37.51
N LYS A 459 12.21 -4.31 37.59
CA LYS A 459 12.22 -5.50 38.42
C LYS A 459 12.69 -5.26 39.86
N GLY A 460 13.06 -4.04 40.18
CA GLY A 460 13.61 -3.70 41.52
C GLY A 460 15.05 -4.19 41.78
N GLU A 461 15.75 -4.58 40.71
CA GLU A 461 17.15 -5.03 40.77
C GLU A 461 18.14 -3.84 40.80
N LEU A 462 17.63 -2.64 40.47
CA LEU A 462 18.35 -1.36 40.56
C LEU A 462 17.49 -0.32 41.26
N THR A 463 18.11 0.59 42.01
CA THR A 463 17.49 1.81 42.55
C THR A 463 17.69 2.97 41.58
N GLN A 464 16.81 3.99 41.62
CA GLN A 464 16.96 5.24 40.86
C GLN A 464 18.24 5.97 41.23
#